data_7a7a2aa6887ff0a0dadfcdc56cfa38f6
#
_entry.id   7a7a2aa6887ff0a0dadfcdc56cfa38f6
#
_cell.length_a   1.000
_cell.length_b   1.000
_cell.length_c   1.000
_cell.angle_alpha   90.00
_cell.angle_beta   90.00
_cell.angle_gamma   90.00
#
_symmetry.space_group_name_H-M   'P 1'
#
loop_
_entity.id
_entity.type
_entity.pdbx_description
1 polymer ?
#
loop_
_entity_poly.entity_id
_entity_poly.type
_entity_poly.pdbx_seq_one_letter_code
_entity_poly.pdbx_strand_id
1 'polypeptide(L)'
;MPTRSSVLLGLISLFILFACRSAYAAPLATLAVETGRFARVETPVSVSLAGVPDVESGVSLRLEEVKGSQRIGVPAQIEAGNPPRLWWILEGTTPAETTRVFELVKGEPVETTSVKAVKSDEFLDIVVDGKNVLQYNHAVVPAPQNMRNVPPQRRSLYDRSGFIHPLWSPKGSVLTDIHPPDHYHHMGIWMPWTHTRYEGKMVDFWNVGDGTGTVRFAEYLSTTDGPIYGGFQAVQEHVARQTSEGEQVILKEVWDVRVYNVGGPDEGYWLVDFKSTQRCIAPEPLIQEEYRYGGFGFRGAREWKGEDSAYLTSEGKTRADGHATRARWCDNAGKIDNEWEGVTFYSHPENFGHPEPMRLWPEPDNYIFFNFCPSQLGEWEMDPGVDHVFRYRWYVHEGKIVVEGAERIWNDYAYPPQVQIEVNES
;
A
#
# COMPACT_ATOMS: atom_id res chain seq x y z
N MET A 1 -40.72 21.69 -91.27
CA MET A 1 -40.02 20.58 -90.59
C MET A 1 -39.73 21.12 -89.18
N PRO A 2 -40.34 20.57 -88.15
CA PRO A 2 -40.26 21.13 -86.80
C PRO A 2 -39.07 20.51 -86.04
N THR A 3 -38.33 21.36 -85.37
CA THR A 3 -37.25 21.06 -84.42
C THR A 3 -37.80 20.58 -83.07
N ARG A 4 -37.33 19.40 -82.64
CA ARG A 4 -37.66 18.85 -81.31
C ARG A 4 -36.74 19.49 -80.26
N SER A 5 -37.31 20.11 -79.25
CA SER A 5 -36.63 20.53 -78.02
C SER A 5 -36.68 19.39 -77.00
N SER A 6 -35.54 18.91 -76.56
CA SER A 6 -35.41 17.94 -75.47
C SER A 6 -35.30 18.69 -74.13
N VAL A 7 -36.27 18.45 -73.26
CA VAL A 7 -36.25 18.93 -71.87
C VAL A 7 -35.49 17.93 -71.03
N LEU A 8 -34.38 18.35 -70.43
CA LEU A 8 -33.58 17.57 -69.48
C LEU A 8 -34.12 17.82 -68.08
N LEU A 9 -34.79 16.79 -67.49
CA LEU A 9 -35.17 16.80 -66.05
C LEU A 9 -33.97 16.43 -65.21
N GLY A 10 -33.44 17.43 -64.49
CA GLY A 10 -32.38 17.20 -63.48
C GLY A 10 -33.02 16.67 -62.19
N LEU A 11 -32.74 15.45 -61.81
CA LEU A 11 -33.05 14.92 -60.46
C LEU A 11 -32.00 15.47 -59.46
N ILE A 12 -32.46 16.37 -58.53
CA ILE A 12 -31.68 16.76 -57.37
C ILE A 12 -31.87 15.73 -56.29
N SER A 13 -30.89 14.85 -56.09
CA SER A 13 -30.84 13.91 -54.95
C SER A 13 -30.41 14.67 -53.69
N LEU A 14 -31.38 14.90 -52.83
CA LEU A 14 -31.14 15.49 -51.50
C LEU A 14 -30.54 14.41 -50.60
N PHE A 15 -29.17 14.46 -50.40
CA PHE A 15 -28.50 13.67 -49.40
C PHE A 15 -28.79 14.28 -48.03
N ILE A 16 -29.72 13.67 -47.28
CA ILE A 16 -29.91 13.96 -45.84
C ILE A 16 -28.77 13.21 -45.12
N LEU A 17 -27.71 13.93 -44.73
CA LEU A 17 -26.73 13.46 -43.76
C LEU A 17 -27.46 13.34 -42.41
N PHE A 18 -27.82 12.11 -42.06
CA PHE A 18 -28.12 11.79 -40.68
C PHE A 18 -26.80 11.86 -39.91
N ALA A 19 -26.52 12.97 -39.25
CA ALA A 19 -25.55 13.06 -38.20
C ALA A 19 -26.04 12.16 -37.05
N CYS A 20 -25.52 10.95 -36.96
CA CYS A 20 -25.74 10.09 -35.82
C CYS A 20 -25.05 10.79 -34.62
N ARG A 21 -25.79 11.62 -33.91
CA ARG A 21 -25.37 12.07 -32.59
C ARG A 21 -25.45 10.84 -31.69
N SER A 22 -24.31 10.23 -31.38
CA SER A 22 -24.23 9.33 -30.25
C SER A 22 -24.80 10.09 -29.05
N ALA A 23 -25.98 9.70 -28.59
CA ALA A 23 -26.55 10.24 -27.36
C ALA A 23 -25.66 9.71 -26.24
N TYR A 24 -24.74 10.56 -25.77
CA TYR A 24 -24.01 10.25 -24.54
C TYR A 24 -25.03 10.14 -23.41
N ALA A 25 -24.86 9.10 -22.56
CA ALA A 25 -25.63 9.01 -21.33
C ALA A 25 -25.39 10.28 -20.49
N ALA A 26 -26.42 10.84 -19.89
CA ALA A 26 -26.25 11.95 -18.99
C ALA A 26 -25.37 11.51 -17.81
N PRO A 27 -24.33 12.27 -17.42
CA PRO A 27 -23.48 11.90 -16.33
C PRO A 27 -24.24 11.92 -15.00
N LEU A 28 -23.99 10.94 -14.14
CA LEU A 28 -24.50 10.91 -12.76
C LEU A 28 -23.72 11.88 -11.87
N ALA A 29 -22.44 12.04 -12.16
CA ALA A 29 -21.57 13.01 -11.47
C ALA A 29 -20.44 13.46 -12.39
N THR A 30 -19.99 14.69 -12.18
CA THR A 30 -18.79 15.25 -12.78
C THR A 30 -17.71 15.36 -11.72
N LEU A 31 -16.49 14.93 -12.05
CA LEU A 31 -15.35 14.86 -11.14
C LEU A 31 -14.23 15.76 -11.68
N ALA A 32 -13.81 16.75 -10.90
CA ALA A 32 -12.67 17.60 -11.22
C ALA A 32 -11.48 17.19 -10.34
N VAL A 33 -10.40 16.70 -10.95
CA VAL A 33 -9.16 16.31 -10.28
C VAL A 33 -8.14 17.43 -10.41
N GLU A 34 -7.84 18.08 -9.29
CA GLU A 34 -6.85 19.16 -9.21
C GLU A 34 -5.51 18.62 -8.75
N THR A 35 -4.47 18.77 -9.58
CA THR A 35 -3.12 18.29 -9.25
C THR A 35 -2.45 19.09 -8.13
N GLY A 36 -2.90 20.34 -7.90
CA GLY A 36 -2.24 21.26 -6.99
C GLY A 36 -0.82 21.58 -7.46
N ARG A 37 0.06 21.89 -6.52
CA ARG A 37 1.43 22.34 -6.80
C ARG A 37 2.40 21.25 -7.30
N PHE A 38 1.94 20.01 -7.44
CA PHE A 38 2.79 18.88 -7.84
C PHE A 38 2.35 18.26 -9.15
N ALA A 39 3.31 17.96 -10.03
CA ALA A 39 3.05 17.10 -11.17
C ALA A 39 2.76 15.66 -10.70
N ARG A 40 1.85 14.97 -11.39
CA ARG A 40 1.39 13.63 -11.07
C ARG A 40 1.78 12.66 -12.18
N VAL A 41 2.13 11.41 -11.81
CA VAL A 41 2.46 10.36 -12.78
C VAL A 41 1.89 9.05 -12.26
N GLU A 42 1.01 8.42 -13.02
CA GLU A 42 0.37 7.12 -12.65
C GLU A 42 -0.15 7.12 -11.21
N THR A 43 -0.88 8.19 -10.84
CA THR A 43 -1.23 8.45 -9.45
C THR A 43 -2.60 7.87 -9.10
N PRO A 44 -2.72 6.95 -8.12
CA PRO A 44 -4.02 6.51 -7.62
C PRO A 44 -4.80 7.67 -6.99
N VAL A 45 -6.05 7.81 -7.37
CA VAL A 45 -6.96 8.81 -6.82
C VAL A 45 -8.29 8.19 -6.44
N SER A 46 -8.98 8.82 -5.49
CA SER A 46 -10.29 8.35 -5.08
C SER A 46 -11.21 9.46 -4.59
N VAL A 47 -12.51 9.22 -4.67
CA VAL A 47 -13.52 10.14 -4.18
C VAL A 47 -14.69 9.38 -3.54
N SER A 48 -15.31 9.96 -2.52
CA SER A 48 -16.56 9.44 -1.96
C SER A 48 -17.70 9.62 -2.95
N LEU A 49 -18.53 8.60 -3.12
CA LEU A 49 -19.73 8.62 -3.94
C LEU A 49 -21.00 8.94 -3.12
N ALA A 50 -20.85 9.59 -1.98
CA ALA A 50 -21.99 10.03 -1.17
C ALA A 50 -22.96 10.88 -1.99
N GLY A 51 -24.23 10.49 -2.02
CA GLY A 51 -25.28 11.21 -2.75
C GLY A 51 -25.33 10.99 -4.26
N VAL A 52 -24.40 10.22 -4.84
CA VAL A 52 -24.46 9.86 -6.27
C VAL A 52 -25.56 8.79 -6.47
N PRO A 53 -26.54 9.03 -7.36
CA PRO A 53 -27.62 8.08 -7.58
C PRO A 53 -27.10 6.78 -8.23
N ASP A 54 -27.87 5.71 -8.03
CA ASP A 54 -27.66 4.38 -8.65
C ASP A 54 -26.36 3.63 -8.31
N VAL A 55 -25.47 4.17 -7.49
CA VAL A 55 -24.21 3.50 -7.11
C VAL A 55 -24.47 2.17 -6.37
N GLU A 56 -25.49 2.11 -5.54
CA GLU A 56 -25.87 0.92 -4.75
C GLU A 56 -26.94 0.05 -5.44
N SER A 57 -27.43 0.46 -6.60
CA SER A 57 -28.54 -0.20 -7.30
C SER A 57 -28.14 -1.43 -8.10
N GLY A 58 -26.83 -1.74 -8.20
CA GLY A 58 -26.30 -2.81 -9.05
C GLY A 58 -26.24 -2.46 -10.53
N VAL A 59 -26.44 -1.20 -10.89
CA VAL A 59 -26.26 -0.71 -12.27
C VAL A 59 -24.77 -0.62 -12.59
N SER A 60 -24.37 -1.10 -13.77
CA SER A 60 -23.01 -0.93 -14.27
C SER A 60 -22.66 0.54 -14.45
N LEU A 61 -21.52 0.95 -13.91
CA LEU A 61 -21.01 2.32 -13.97
C LEU A 61 -19.69 2.37 -14.73
N ARG A 62 -19.51 3.43 -15.51
CA ARG A 62 -18.33 3.70 -16.31
C ARG A 62 -17.77 5.06 -16.00
N LEU A 63 -16.47 5.17 -15.83
CA LEU A 63 -15.75 6.44 -15.72
C LEU A 63 -15.21 6.84 -17.09
N GLU A 64 -15.38 8.11 -17.46
CA GLU A 64 -14.89 8.66 -18.72
C GLU A 64 -14.12 9.95 -18.47
N GLU A 65 -12.92 10.08 -19.04
CA GLU A 65 -12.18 11.33 -19.05
C GLU A 65 -12.69 12.25 -20.15
N VAL A 66 -12.89 13.52 -19.80
CA VAL A 66 -13.38 14.56 -20.72
C VAL A 66 -12.18 15.27 -21.36
N LYS A 67 -11.95 15.04 -22.65
CA LYS A 67 -10.91 15.75 -23.44
C LYS A 67 -11.55 16.53 -24.58
N GLY A 68 -11.93 17.76 -24.32
CA GLY A 68 -12.67 18.58 -25.27
C GLY A 68 -14.04 17.97 -25.58
N SER A 69 -14.28 17.56 -26.83
CA SER A 69 -15.52 16.87 -27.24
C SER A 69 -15.43 15.35 -27.11
N GLN A 70 -14.28 14.80 -26.72
CA GLN A 70 -14.08 13.35 -26.59
C GLN A 70 -14.37 12.89 -25.17
N ARG A 71 -14.86 11.66 -25.07
CA ARG A 71 -15.04 10.90 -23.83
C ARG A 71 -14.21 9.62 -23.96
N ILE A 72 -13.22 9.49 -23.08
CA ILE A 72 -12.28 8.35 -23.09
C ILE A 72 -12.56 7.53 -21.85
N GLY A 73 -12.96 6.26 -22.03
CA GLY A 73 -13.20 5.36 -20.91
C GLY A 73 -11.93 5.13 -20.10
N VAL A 74 -12.06 5.16 -18.78
CA VAL A 74 -10.98 4.99 -17.82
C VAL A 74 -11.33 3.80 -16.92
N PRO A 75 -10.40 2.86 -16.68
CA PRO A 75 -10.59 1.82 -15.68
C PRO A 75 -10.88 2.44 -14.32
N ALA A 76 -11.87 1.90 -13.63
CA ALA A 76 -12.29 2.39 -12.33
C ALA A 76 -12.79 1.24 -11.45
N GLN A 77 -12.72 1.43 -10.14
CA GLN A 77 -13.13 0.45 -9.14
C GLN A 77 -13.98 1.12 -8.07
N ILE A 78 -15.13 0.52 -7.76
CA ILE A 78 -15.95 0.94 -6.63
C ILE A 78 -15.59 0.09 -5.42
N GLU A 79 -15.07 0.73 -4.40
CA GLU A 79 -14.87 0.15 -3.08
C GLU A 79 -16.17 0.24 -2.29
N ALA A 80 -16.68 -0.91 -1.84
CA ALA A 80 -17.86 -0.95 -0.99
C ALA A 80 -17.60 -0.25 0.35
N GLY A 81 -18.60 0.45 0.84
CA GLY A 81 -18.54 1.19 2.10
C GLY A 81 -19.78 2.04 2.29
N ASN A 82 -19.85 2.75 3.39
CA ASN A 82 -20.93 3.70 3.66
C ASN A 82 -20.33 5.08 4.03
N PRO A 83 -20.21 5.99 3.04
CA PRO A 83 -20.54 5.84 1.62
C PRO A 83 -19.49 5.03 0.83
N PRO A 84 -19.85 4.48 -0.35
CA PRO A 84 -18.90 3.83 -1.25
C PRO A 84 -17.90 4.83 -1.82
N ARG A 85 -16.78 4.31 -2.35
CA ARG A 85 -15.67 5.10 -2.90
C ARG A 85 -15.35 4.69 -4.31
N LEU A 86 -15.15 5.64 -5.21
CA LEU A 86 -14.63 5.41 -6.56
C LEU A 86 -13.11 5.58 -6.54
N TRP A 87 -12.40 4.63 -7.15
CA TRP A 87 -10.96 4.62 -7.34
C TRP A 87 -10.62 4.55 -8.83
N TRP A 88 -9.58 5.27 -9.26
CA TRP A 88 -8.97 5.15 -10.60
C TRP A 88 -7.53 5.61 -10.57
N ILE A 89 -6.81 5.35 -11.66
CA ILE A 89 -5.45 5.88 -11.84
C ILE A 89 -5.52 7.15 -12.69
N LEU A 90 -4.86 8.20 -12.24
CA LEU A 90 -4.61 9.38 -13.05
C LEU A 90 -3.45 9.05 -14.01
N GLU A 91 -3.80 8.34 -15.09
CA GLU A 91 -2.83 7.78 -16.04
C GLU A 91 -1.98 8.85 -16.72
N GLY A 92 -0.74 8.48 -17.04
CA GLY A 92 0.25 9.32 -17.68
C GLY A 92 0.77 10.44 -16.78
N THR A 93 1.38 11.44 -17.38
CA THR A 93 1.90 12.62 -16.68
C THR A 93 0.89 13.75 -16.73
N THR A 94 0.50 14.26 -15.58
CA THR A 94 -0.34 15.46 -15.43
C THR A 94 0.50 16.57 -14.79
N PRO A 95 0.71 17.72 -15.45
CA PRO A 95 1.48 18.83 -14.89
C PRO A 95 0.88 19.39 -13.60
N ALA A 96 1.70 20.05 -12.80
CA ALA A 96 1.21 20.83 -11.65
C ALA A 96 0.21 21.92 -12.12
N GLU A 97 -0.64 22.37 -11.19
CA GLU A 97 -1.65 23.41 -11.42
C GLU A 97 -2.60 23.11 -12.61
N THR A 98 -2.87 21.81 -12.81
CA THR A 98 -3.74 21.31 -13.89
C THR A 98 -4.98 20.64 -13.29
N THR A 99 -6.12 20.83 -13.96
CA THR A 99 -7.38 20.13 -13.66
C THR A 99 -7.69 19.15 -14.78
N ARG A 100 -7.96 17.88 -14.44
CA ARG A 100 -8.55 16.89 -15.33
C ARG A 100 -9.99 16.64 -14.93
N VAL A 101 -10.87 16.49 -15.91
CA VAL A 101 -12.31 16.32 -15.69
C VAL A 101 -12.71 14.91 -16.10
N PHE A 102 -13.52 14.28 -15.25
CA PHE A 102 -14.08 12.96 -15.51
C PHE A 102 -15.61 13.02 -15.30
N GLU A 103 -16.31 12.13 -15.98
CA GLU A 103 -17.75 11.93 -15.85
C GLU A 103 -18.03 10.47 -15.45
N LEU A 104 -18.84 10.29 -14.41
CA LEU A 104 -19.37 8.99 -14.04
C LEU A 104 -20.72 8.79 -14.71
N VAL A 105 -20.83 7.80 -15.57
CA VAL A 105 -22.02 7.50 -16.37
C VAL A 105 -22.51 6.08 -16.15
N LYS A 106 -23.77 5.80 -16.52
CA LYS A 106 -24.25 4.42 -16.65
C LYS A 106 -23.62 3.79 -17.87
N GLY A 107 -23.05 2.59 -17.72
CA GLY A 107 -22.43 1.86 -18.81
C GLY A 107 -21.50 0.76 -18.32
N GLU A 108 -21.05 -0.10 -19.23
CA GLU A 108 -20.13 -1.18 -18.90
C GLU A 108 -18.76 -0.61 -18.53
N PRO A 109 -18.14 -1.06 -17.42
CA PRO A 109 -16.79 -0.67 -17.02
C PRO A 109 -15.77 -0.93 -18.14
N VAL A 110 -14.69 -0.17 -18.13
CA VAL A 110 -13.56 -0.45 -19.02
C VAL A 110 -12.85 -1.71 -18.53
N GLU A 111 -12.74 -2.70 -19.42
CA GLU A 111 -11.99 -3.93 -19.11
C GLU A 111 -10.48 -3.64 -19.09
N THR A 112 -9.80 -4.18 -18.09
CA THR A 112 -8.35 -4.17 -17.96
C THR A 112 -7.90 -5.37 -17.12
N THR A 113 -6.60 -5.60 -17.02
CA THR A 113 -6.04 -6.56 -16.05
C THR A 113 -6.43 -6.16 -14.63
N SER A 114 -6.47 -7.14 -13.74
CA SER A 114 -6.83 -6.89 -12.34
C SER A 114 -5.79 -7.43 -11.40
N VAL A 115 -5.62 -6.73 -10.28
CA VAL A 115 -4.90 -7.22 -9.13
C VAL A 115 -5.77 -8.25 -8.41
N LYS A 116 -5.18 -9.38 -8.02
CA LYS A 116 -5.88 -10.49 -7.38
C LYS A 116 -5.33 -10.76 -5.99
N ALA A 117 -6.22 -11.03 -5.04
CA ALA A 117 -5.92 -11.56 -3.73
C ALA A 117 -6.20 -13.08 -3.72
N VAL A 118 -5.16 -13.89 -3.83
CA VAL A 118 -5.27 -15.35 -3.95
C VAL A 118 -4.98 -15.99 -2.60
N LYS A 119 -6.02 -16.48 -1.95
CA LYS A 119 -5.91 -17.09 -0.61
C LYS A 119 -5.75 -18.60 -0.69
N SER A 120 -4.79 -19.14 0.08
CA SER A 120 -4.62 -20.56 0.39
C SER A 120 -4.99 -20.85 1.85
N ASP A 121 -4.70 -22.06 2.33
CA ASP A 121 -4.85 -22.43 3.75
C ASP A 121 -3.73 -21.84 4.63
N GLU A 122 -2.61 -21.43 4.05
CA GLU A 122 -1.42 -20.98 4.80
C GLU A 122 -1.13 -19.50 4.62
N PHE A 123 -1.42 -18.94 3.44
CA PHE A 123 -1.07 -17.56 3.10
C PHE A 123 -2.07 -16.95 2.11
N LEU A 124 -1.93 -15.66 1.90
CA LEU A 124 -2.61 -14.88 0.88
C LEU A 124 -1.58 -14.16 0.03
N ASP A 125 -1.60 -14.44 -1.28
CA ASP A 125 -0.77 -13.75 -2.28
C ASP A 125 -1.53 -12.59 -2.91
N ILE A 126 -0.84 -11.46 -3.13
CA ILE A 126 -1.32 -10.42 -4.02
C ILE A 126 -0.56 -10.53 -5.34
N VAL A 127 -1.33 -10.64 -6.42
CA VAL A 127 -0.84 -10.94 -7.76
C VAL A 127 -1.29 -9.85 -8.73
N VAL A 128 -0.37 -9.30 -9.51
CA VAL A 128 -0.61 -8.34 -10.60
C VAL A 128 -0.19 -9.00 -11.91
N ASP A 129 -1.10 -9.12 -12.86
CA ASP A 129 -0.86 -9.73 -14.18
C ASP A 129 -0.09 -11.07 -14.11
N GLY A 130 -0.54 -11.94 -13.19
CA GLY A 130 0.07 -13.27 -12.98
C GLY A 130 1.43 -13.25 -12.29
N LYS A 131 1.93 -12.11 -11.81
CA LYS A 131 3.16 -11.97 -11.05
C LYS A 131 2.86 -11.72 -9.58
N ASN A 132 3.52 -12.48 -8.70
CA ASN A 132 3.41 -12.27 -7.27
C ASN A 132 4.09 -10.96 -6.88
N VAL A 133 3.42 -10.15 -6.04
CA VAL A 133 3.95 -8.91 -5.47
C VAL A 133 4.33 -9.13 -4.01
N LEU A 134 3.41 -9.65 -3.22
CA LEU A 134 3.64 -9.95 -1.80
C LEU A 134 2.82 -11.13 -1.33
N GLN A 135 3.31 -11.81 -0.29
CA GLN A 135 2.61 -12.88 0.42
C GLN A 135 2.42 -12.50 1.88
N TYR A 136 1.18 -12.55 2.36
CA TYR A 136 0.84 -12.40 3.76
C TYR A 136 0.63 -13.77 4.41
N ASN A 137 1.45 -14.13 5.41
CA ASN A 137 1.43 -15.41 6.09
C ASN A 137 0.46 -15.37 7.26
N HIS A 138 -0.73 -15.94 7.09
CA HIS A 138 -1.75 -16.01 8.12
C HIS A 138 -1.69 -17.31 8.94
N ALA A 139 -1.22 -18.41 8.38
CA ALA A 139 -0.91 -19.58 9.17
C ALA A 139 0.42 -19.43 9.91
N VAL A 140 0.61 -20.23 10.95
CA VAL A 140 1.85 -20.23 11.72
C VAL A 140 2.98 -20.81 10.89
N VAL A 141 4.00 -19.99 10.64
CA VAL A 141 5.28 -20.43 10.07
C VAL A 141 6.18 -20.90 11.22
N PRO A 142 6.58 -22.17 11.25
CA PRO A 142 7.40 -22.71 12.33
C PRO A 142 8.82 -22.16 12.29
N ALA A 143 9.39 -21.97 13.46
CA ALA A 143 10.80 -21.60 13.60
C ALA A 143 11.74 -22.70 13.07
N PRO A 144 12.95 -22.33 12.55
CA PRO A 144 13.93 -23.29 12.09
C PRO A 144 14.37 -24.26 13.20
N GLN A 145 14.45 -25.55 12.88
CA GLN A 145 14.85 -26.56 13.84
C GLN A 145 16.34 -26.48 14.25
N ASN A 146 17.17 -25.85 13.41
CA ASN A 146 18.62 -25.74 13.60
C ASN A 146 19.06 -24.37 14.18
N MET A 147 18.18 -23.70 14.94
CA MET A 147 18.50 -22.41 15.59
C MET A 147 19.70 -22.53 16.52
N ARG A 148 20.71 -21.69 16.30
CA ARG A 148 21.90 -21.60 17.15
C ARG A 148 21.58 -20.78 18.39
N ASN A 149 22.13 -21.22 19.56
CA ASN A 149 22.01 -20.52 20.85
C ASN A 149 20.54 -20.35 21.36
N VAL A 150 19.60 -21.10 20.78
CA VAL A 150 18.21 -21.13 21.26
C VAL A 150 17.92 -22.56 21.74
N PRO A 151 17.65 -22.75 23.04
CA PRO A 151 17.31 -24.08 23.58
C PRO A 151 16.11 -24.69 22.86
N PRO A 152 16.09 -26.00 22.59
CA PRO A 152 14.99 -26.63 21.83
C PRO A 152 13.60 -26.33 22.36
N GLN A 153 13.42 -26.28 23.68
CA GLN A 153 12.16 -26.01 24.35
C GLN A 153 11.67 -24.54 24.20
N ARG A 154 12.53 -23.62 23.72
CA ARG A 154 12.18 -22.21 23.48
C ARG A 154 12.02 -21.89 21.99
N ARG A 155 12.28 -22.83 21.09
CA ARG A 155 12.22 -22.56 19.63
C ARG A 155 10.82 -22.22 19.16
N SER A 156 9.80 -22.87 19.71
CA SER A 156 8.40 -22.57 19.38
C SER A 156 7.95 -21.17 19.77
N LEU A 157 8.71 -20.43 20.59
CA LEU A 157 8.44 -19.02 20.84
C LEU A 157 8.63 -18.15 19.58
N TYR A 158 9.42 -18.63 18.62
CA TYR A 158 9.70 -17.96 17.34
C TYR A 158 8.76 -18.38 16.22
N ASP A 159 7.81 -19.30 16.47
CA ASP A 159 6.73 -19.60 15.54
C ASP A 159 5.87 -18.36 15.36
N ARG A 160 5.61 -17.93 14.10
CA ARG A 160 4.96 -16.65 13.81
C ARG A 160 3.92 -16.76 12.71
N SER A 161 2.89 -15.92 12.84
CA SER A 161 1.95 -15.58 11.77
C SER A 161 1.75 -14.06 11.74
N GLY A 162 1.01 -13.54 10.78
CA GLY A 162 0.71 -12.12 10.70
C GLY A 162 1.90 -11.28 10.24
N PHE A 163 2.54 -11.66 9.11
CA PHE A 163 3.66 -10.92 8.53
C PHE A 163 3.69 -11.08 7.01
N ILE A 164 4.42 -10.21 6.31
CA ILE A 164 4.60 -10.27 4.86
C ILE A 164 5.99 -10.81 4.53
N HIS A 165 6.01 -11.95 3.84
CA HIS A 165 7.18 -12.59 3.23
C HIS A 165 6.72 -13.75 2.34
N PRO A 166 7.22 -13.85 1.10
CA PRO A 166 8.09 -12.91 0.41
C PRO A 166 7.40 -11.57 0.04
N LEU A 167 8.22 -10.51 -0.14
CA LEU A 167 7.94 -9.38 -0.99
C LEU A 167 8.79 -9.58 -2.24
N TRP A 168 8.17 -9.57 -3.43
CA TRP A 168 8.87 -9.77 -4.69
C TRP A 168 9.07 -8.47 -5.45
N SER A 169 10.23 -8.33 -6.09
CA SER A 169 10.43 -7.30 -7.09
C SER A 169 9.65 -7.59 -8.37
N PRO A 170 9.51 -6.64 -9.30
CA PRO A 170 8.92 -6.88 -10.62
C PRO A 170 9.60 -8.00 -11.42
N LYS A 171 10.91 -8.22 -11.23
CA LYS A 171 11.67 -9.35 -11.80
C LYS A 171 11.37 -10.70 -11.15
N GLY A 172 10.75 -10.69 -9.97
CA GLY A 172 10.45 -11.90 -9.19
C GLY A 172 11.50 -12.26 -8.15
N SER A 173 12.49 -11.40 -7.90
CA SER A 173 13.46 -11.58 -6.81
C SER A 173 12.79 -11.37 -5.45
N VAL A 174 13.21 -12.16 -4.45
CA VAL A 174 12.70 -12.04 -3.08
C VAL A 174 13.49 -10.98 -2.32
N LEU A 175 12.82 -9.89 -1.94
CA LEU A 175 13.45 -8.74 -1.29
C LEU A 175 13.44 -8.77 0.24
N THR A 176 12.87 -9.81 0.84
CA THR A 176 12.74 -9.96 2.29
C THR A 176 13.40 -11.23 2.80
N ASP A 177 13.72 -11.29 4.09
CA ASP A 177 14.22 -12.50 4.77
C ASP A 177 13.46 -12.76 6.06
N ILE A 178 13.28 -14.04 6.44
CA ILE A 178 12.68 -14.46 7.70
C ILE A 178 13.61 -15.41 8.46
N HIS A 179 13.50 -15.38 9.79
CA HIS A 179 14.31 -16.21 10.67
C HIS A 179 15.81 -16.22 10.31
N PRO A 180 16.43 -15.05 9.98
CA PRO A 180 17.84 -15.02 9.67
C PRO A 180 18.66 -15.49 10.89
N PRO A 181 19.80 -16.18 10.68
CA PRO A 181 20.59 -16.77 11.78
C PRO A 181 21.14 -15.77 12.80
N ASP A 182 21.23 -14.50 12.42
CA ASP A 182 21.64 -13.38 13.27
C ASP A 182 20.49 -12.83 14.14
N HIS A 183 19.23 -12.92 13.68
CA HIS A 183 18.04 -12.42 14.36
C HIS A 183 16.80 -13.27 14.03
N TYR A 184 16.65 -14.42 14.66
CA TYR A 184 15.55 -15.35 14.37
C TYR A 184 14.13 -14.78 14.55
N HIS A 185 13.97 -13.64 15.23
CA HIS A 185 12.70 -12.97 15.41
C HIS A 185 12.33 -12.00 14.28
N HIS A 186 13.19 -11.79 13.27
CA HIS A 186 12.87 -10.98 12.10
C HIS A 186 12.00 -11.73 11.10
N MET A 187 10.94 -11.08 10.60
CA MET A 187 9.88 -11.71 9.81
C MET A 187 9.51 -10.90 8.55
N GLY A 188 10.49 -10.63 7.68
CA GLY A 188 10.24 -9.88 6.43
C GLY A 188 9.75 -8.46 6.70
N ILE A 189 8.43 -8.24 6.62
CA ILE A 189 7.75 -7.00 7.04
C ILE A 189 6.78 -7.35 8.17
N TRP A 190 6.93 -6.70 9.31
CA TRP A 190 6.12 -6.92 10.51
C TRP A 190 6.07 -5.64 11.37
N MET A 191 5.11 -5.52 12.30
CA MET A 191 4.92 -4.28 13.05
C MET A 191 4.63 -4.49 14.54
N PRO A 192 5.40 -5.27 15.29
CA PRO A 192 5.25 -5.41 16.73
C PRO A 192 5.97 -4.30 17.51
N TRP A 193 5.66 -4.26 18.79
CA TRP A 193 6.33 -3.39 19.75
C TRP A 193 7.29 -4.20 20.63
N THR A 194 8.33 -3.54 21.10
CA THR A 194 9.24 -4.04 22.13
C THR A 194 9.36 -3.01 23.25
N HIS A 195 9.84 -3.43 24.42
CA HIS A 195 9.90 -2.56 25.60
C HIS A 195 8.56 -1.88 25.89
N THR A 196 7.52 -2.70 25.93
CA THR A 196 6.22 -2.23 26.39
C THR A 196 5.96 -2.70 27.81
N ARG A 197 5.12 -1.99 28.54
CA ARG A 197 4.75 -2.33 29.91
C ARG A 197 3.23 -2.42 30.05
N TYR A 198 2.78 -3.54 30.59
CA TYR A 198 1.39 -3.79 30.92
C TYR A 198 1.29 -4.41 32.32
N GLU A 199 0.35 -3.97 33.19
CA GLU A 199 0.28 -4.35 34.61
C GLU A 199 1.62 -4.21 35.35
N GLY A 200 2.40 -3.19 35.03
CA GLY A 200 3.72 -2.97 35.61
C GLY A 200 4.80 -3.97 35.18
N LYS A 201 4.51 -4.91 34.27
CA LYS A 201 5.45 -5.91 33.76
C LYS A 201 5.88 -5.59 32.32
N MET A 202 7.12 -5.92 31.99
CA MET A 202 7.63 -5.84 30.64
C MET A 202 6.94 -6.88 29.74
N VAL A 203 6.45 -6.43 28.58
CA VAL A 203 5.91 -7.30 27.53
C VAL A 203 6.64 -6.99 26.22
N ASP A 204 7.22 -8.00 25.62
CA ASP A 204 7.97 -7.87 24.36
C ASP A 204 7.29 -8.69 23.26
N PHE A 205 6.64 -7.97 22.33
CA PHE A 205 5.97 -8.57 21.18
C PHE A 205 6.92 -8.77 19.99
N TRP A 206 8.12 -8.16 20.04
CA TRP A 206 9.10 -8.16 18.96
C TRP A 206 10.10 -9.30 19.07
N ASN A 207 10.88 -9.34 20.17
CA ASN A 207 11.98 -10.29 20.31
C ASN A 207 11.52 -11.72 20.62
N VAL A 208 10.34 -11.90 21.16
CA VAL A 208 9.62 -13.15 21.47
C VAL A 208 10.39 -14.18 22.29
N GLY A 209 11.72 -14.17 22.26
CA GLY A 209 12.59 -15.16 22.92
C GLY A 209 12.38 -15.26 24.44
N ASP A 210 11.93 -14.22 25.11
CA ASP A 210 11.62 -14.23 26.54
C ASP A 210 10.23 -14.81 26.86
N GLY A 211 9.38 -14.97 25.84
CA GLY A 211 8.07 -15.57 25.98
C GLY A 211 7.07 -14.71 26.74
N THR A 212 7.29 -13.38 26.78
CA THR A 212 6.37 -12.44 27.44
C THR A 212 5.25 -11.97 26.54
N GLY A 213 5.51 -11.90 25.21
CA GLY A 213 4.54 -11.46 24.21
C GLY A 213 4.71 -12.14 22.87
N THR A 214 3.72 -11.97 21.99
CA THR A 214 3.76 -12.38 20.58
C THR A 214 2.71 -11.60 19.80
N VAL A 215 2.80 -11.62 18.45
CA VAL A 215 1.74 -11.17 17.54
C VAL A 215 1.30 -12.37 16.71
N ARG A 216 -0.01 -12.50 16.49
CA ARG A 216 -0.59 -13.57 15.67
C ARG A 216 -1.72 -13.04 14.78
N PHE A 217 -1.92 -13.68 13.65
CA PHE A 217 -3.10 -13.49 12.81
C PHE A 217 -4.35 -13.99 13.56
N ALA A 218 -5.46 -13.26 13.43
CA ALA A 218 -6.76 -13.66 13.96
C ALA A 218 -7.77 -13.98 12.85
N GLU A 219 -8.06 -13.02 11.97
CA GLU A 219 -9.05 -13.18 10.92
C GLU A 219 -8.81 -12.21 9.76
N TYR A 220 -9.44 -12.47 8.61
CA TYR A 220 -9.60 -11.49 7.54
C TYR A 220 -10.93 -10.76 7.70
N LEU A 221 -10.91 -9.44 7.58
CA LEU A 221 -12.13 -8.62 7.46
C LEU A 221 -12.61 -8.56 6.02
N SER A 222 -11.68 -8.49 5.07
CA SER A 222 -11.98 -8.46 3.64
C SER A 222 -10.78 -8.88 2.80
N THR A 223 -11.08 -9.34 1.58
CA THR A 223 -10.14 -9.44 0.46
C THR A 223 -10.73 -8.71 -0.72
N THR A 224 -9.90 -8.05 -1.51
CA THR A 224 -10.33 -7.22 -2.64
C THR A 224 -9.55 -7.61 -3.88
N ASP A 225 -10.29 -7.92 -4.95
CA ASP A 225 -9.79 -7.99 -6.31
C ASP A 225 -10.26 -6.76 -7.08
N GLY A 226 -9.47 -6.24 -8.01
CA GLY A 226 -9.97 -5.15 -8.83
C GLY A 226 -9.00 -4.62 -9.87
N PRO A 227 -9.53 -3.81 -10.81
CA PRO A 227 -8.74 -3.24 -11.90
C PRO A 227 -7.81 -2.13 -11.45
N ILE A 228 -8.04 -1.52 -10.27
CA ILE A 228 -7.25 -0.39 -9.78
C ILE A 228 -6.34 -0.82 -8.63
N TYR A 229 -6.83 -1.65 -7.73
CA TYR A 229 -6.04 -2.27 -6.69
C TYR A 229 -6.65 -3.61 -6.26
N GLY A 230 -5.79 -4.47 -5.74
CA GLY A 230 -6.17 -5.64 -4.96
C GLY A 230 -5.50 -5.57 -3.59
N GLY A 231 -6.06 -6.30 -2.62
CA GLY A 231 -5.53 -6.24 -1.28
C GLY A 231 -6.34 -7.02 -0.26
N PHE A 232 -6.06 -6.75 1.00
CA PHE A 232 -6.75 -7.40 2.11
C PHE A 232 -6.81 -6.50 3.35
N GLN A 233 -7.78 -6.79 4.21
CA GLN A 233 -7.79 -6.32 5.59
C GLN A 233 -7.71 -7.53 6.52
N ALA A 234 -6.73 -7.54 7.41
CA ALA A 234 -6.48 -8.63 8.35
C ALA A 234 -6.37 -8.11 9.78
N VAL A 235 -7.00 -8.82 10.72
CA VAL A 235 -6.86 -8.57 12.15
C VAL A 235 -5.69 -9.38 12.69
N GLN A 236 -4.83 -8.72 13.45
CA GLN A 236 -3.77 -9.31 14.24
C GLN A 236 -4.02 -9.03 15.73
N GLU A 237 -3.54 -9.92 16.58
CA GLU A 237 -3.59 -9.81 18.03
C GLU A 237 -2.18 -9.71 18.60
N HIS A 238 -1.93 -8.65 19.38
CA HIS A 238 -0.74 -8.55 20.21
C HIS A 238 -1.07 -9.15 21.59
N VAL A 239 -0.45 -10.26 21.89
CA VAL A 239 -0.79 -11.12 23.02
C VAL A 239 0.29 -11.05 24.08
N ALA A 240 -0.07 -10.56 25.29
CA ALA A 240 0.76 -10.69 26.48
C ALA A 240 0.53 -12.06 27.11
N ARG A 241 1.59 -12.81 27.36
CA ARG A 241 1.48 -14.21 27.84
C ARG A 241 1.52 -14.39 29.35
N GLN A 242 1.85 -13.31 30.09
CA GLN A 242 2.13 -13.39 31.53
C GLN A 242 1.41 -12.25 32.30
N THR A 243 0.14 -12.03 32.02
CA THR A 243 -0.68 -11.07 32.77
C THR A 243 -1.17 -11.68 34.11
N SER A 244 -1.87 -10.90 34.91
CA SER A 244 -2.51 -11.39 36.14
C SER A 244 -3.56 -12.47 35.86
N GLU A 245 -4.17 -12.46 34.66
CA GLU A 245 -5.20 -13.42 34.24
C GLU A 245 -4.69 -14.50 33.27
N GLY A 246 -3.35 -14.57 33.07
CA GLY A 246 -2.72 -15.48 32.13
C GLY A 246 -2.46 -14.85 30.75
N GLU A 247 -2.72 -15.56 29.64
CA GLU A 247 -2.56 -15.03 28.30
C GLU A 247 -3.74 -14.09 27.95
N GLN A 248 -3.43 -12.84 27.54
CA GLN A 248 -4.43 -11.83 27.15
C GLN A 248 -4.05 -11.13 25.85
N VAL A 249 -5.06 -10.81 25.03
CA VAL A 249 -4.90 -9.91 23.89
C VAL A 249 -4.93 -8.48 24.40
N ILE A 250 -3.83 -7.76 24.22
CA ILE A 250 -3.69 -6.36 24.67
C ILE A 250 -4.05 -5.39 23.57
N LEU A 251 -3.53 -5.62 22.33
CA LEU A 251 -3.88 -4.80 21.17
C LEU A 251 -4.57 -5.68 20.12
N LYS A 252 -5.59 -5.14 19.48
CA LYS A 252 -6.05 -5.55 18.15
C LYS A 252 -5.47 -4.58 17.11
N GLU A 253 -4.92 -5.14 16.06
CA GLU A 253 -4.34 -4.40 14.95
C GLU A 253 -5.02 -4.82 13.64
N VAL A 254 -5.45 -3.85 12.84
CA VAL A 254 -5.97 -4.10 11.50
C VAL A 254 -4.96 -3.63 10.48
N TRP A 255 -4.44 -4.55 9.67
CA TRP A 255 -3.68 -4.22 8.46
C TRP A 255 -4.63 -4.06 7.29
N ASP A 256 -4.56 -2.91 6.60
CA ASP A 256 -5.19 -2.64 5.30
C ASP A 256 -4.04 -2.49 4.30
N VAL A 257 -3.90 -3.48 3.42
CA VAL A 257 -2.83 -3.55 2.43
C VAL A 257 -3.43 -3.48 1.04
N ARG A 258 -2.94 -2.56 0.21
CA ARG A 258 -3.40 -2.32 -1.16
C ARG A 258 -2.23 -2.30 -2.12
N VAL A 259 -2.25 -3.18 -3.10
CA VAL A 259 -1.32 -3.17 -4.23
C VAL A 259 -2.04 -2.56 -5.41
N TYR A 260 -1.50 -1.48 -5.95
CA TYR A 260 -2.10 -0.78 -7.08
C TYR A 260 -1.73 -1.42 -8.41
N ASN A 261 -2.65 -1.35 -9.37
CA ASN A 261 -2.43 -1.79 -10.74
C ASN A 261 -1.69 -0.70 -11.53
N VAL A 262 -0.49 -0.36 -11.08
CA VAL A 262 0.43 0.60 -11.71
C VAL A 262 1.83 0.03 -11.70
N GLY A 263 2.64 0.39 -12.68
CA GLY A 263 3.95 -0.21 -12.86
C GLY A 263 3.82 -1.62 -13.43
N GLY A 264 4.68 -2.51 -13.01
CA GLY A 264 4.78 -3.88 -13.50
C GLY A 264 6.18 -4.23 -13.94
N PRO A 265 6.39 -5.43 -14.50
CA PRO A 265 7.70 -5.85 -14.98
C PRO A 265 8.28 -4.95 -16.08
N ASP A 266 7.45 -4.37 -16.93
CA ASP A 266 7.90 -3.51 -18.03
C ASP A 266 8.34 -2.12 -17.54
N GLU A 267 7.70 -1.61 -16.49
CA GLU A 267 8.02 -0.33 -15.85
C GLU A 267 9.00 -0.48 -14.68
N GLY A 268 9.20 -1.70 -14.19
CA GLY A 268 10.17 -2.04 -13.17
C GLY A 268 9.81 -1.60 -11.75
N TYR A 269 8.52 -1.50 -11.40
CA TYR A 269 8.11 -1.17 -10.04
C TYR A 269 6.72 -1.71 -9.65
N TRP A 270 6.50 -1.81 -8.32
CA TRP A 270 5.19 -1.97 -7.68
C TRP A 270 4.93 -0.82 -6.73
N LEU A 271 3.64 -0.47 -6.56
CA LEU A 271 3.20 0.52 -5.58
C LEU A 271 2.22 -0.12 -4.59
N VAL A 272 2.54 0.00 -3.30
CA VAL A 272 1.76 -0.62 -2.22
C VAL A 272 1.46 0.43 -1.15
N ASP A 273 0.20 0.52 -0.73
CA ASP A 273 -0.18 1.26 0.48
C ASP A 273 -0.43 0.27 1.62
N PHE A 274 0.12 0.60 2.77
CA PHE A 274 0.00 -0.13 4.02
C PHE A 274 -0.55 0.79 5.10
N LYS A 275 -1.61 0.36 5.76
CA LYS A 275 -2.15 1.05 6.94
C LYS A 275 -2.32 0.05 8.08
N SER A 276 -1.76 0.37 9.23
CA SER A 276 -1.99 -0.29 10.50
C SER A 276 -2.88 0.57 11.38
N THR A 277 -3.96 0.01 11.90
CA THR A 277 -4.80 0.62 12.92
C THR A 277 -4.74 -0.24 14.17
N GLN A 278 -4.13 0.26 15.21
CA GLN A 278 -3.92 -0.44 16.47
C GLN A 278 -4.80 0.15 17.56
N ARG A 279 -5.48 -0.70 18.30
CA ARG A 279 -6.36 -0.32 19.42
C ARG A 279 -6.06 -1.18 20.64
N CYS A 280 -5.76 -0.54 21.76
CA CYS A 280 -5.73 -1.23 23.04
C CYS A 280 -7.15 -1.67 23.41
N ILE A 281 -7.33 -2.97 23.62
CA ILE A 281 -8.61 -3.58 24.05
C ILE A 281 -8.57 -4.10 25.48
N ALA A 282 -7.41 -4.02 26.12
CA ALA A 282 -7.23 -4.33 27.52
C ALA A 282 -7.80 -3.20 28.42
N PRO A 283 -8.13 -3.48 29.69
CA PRO A 283 -8.70 -2.46 30.59
C PRO A 283 -7.72 -1.36 31.01
N GLU A 284 -6.41 -1.62 30.95
CA GLU A 284 -5.35 -0.66 31.24
C GLU A 284 -4.57 -0.29 29.98
N PRO A 285 -3.95 0.90 29.91
CA PRO A 285 -3.15 1.29 28.76
C PRO A 285 -1.93 0.40 28.59
N LEU A 286 -1.51 0.19 27.34
CA LEU A 286 -0.20 -0.36 27.01
C LEU A 286 0.80 0.80 26.94
N ILE A 287 1.79 0.79 27.81
CA ILE A 287 2.85 1.80 27.84
C ILE A 287 3.94 1.40 26.86
N GLN A 288 4.27 2.30 25.94
CA GLN A 288 5.41 2.19 25.04
C GLN A 288 6.58 2.90 25.69
N GLU A 289 7.57 2.19 26.17
CA GLU A 289 8.76 2.78 26.75
C GLU A 289 9.71 3.30 25.66
N GLU A 290 10.52 4.33 25.99
CA GLU A 290 11.55 4.78 25.07
C GLU A 290 12.53 3.65 24.76
N TYR A 291 12.65 3.35 23.47
CA TYR A 291 13.58 2.34 23.02
C TYR A 291 14.05 2.55 21.58
N ARG A 292 15.17 1.91 21.24
CA ARG A 292 15.87 2.11 19.96
C ARG A 292 15.20 1.45 18.75
N TYR A 293 14.17 0.61 18.91
CA TYR A 293 13.36 -0.01 17.84
C TYR A 293 11.99 -0.43 18.35
N GLY A 294 11.04 -0.63 17.43
CA GLY A 294 9.65 -1.01 17.65
C GLY A 294 8.76 -0.33 16.60
N GLY A 295 7.66 -0.96 16.21
CA GLY A 295 6.78 -0.50 15.16
C GLY A 295 7.07 -1.11 13.79
N PHE A 296 6.95 -0.35 12.70
CA PHE A 296 7.11 -0.87 11.35
C PHE A 296 8.54 -1.33 11.06
N GLY A 297 8.73 -2.63 10.87
CA GLY A 297 10.03 -3.27 10.63
C GLY A 297 10.14 -3.93 9.27
N PHE A 298 11.33 -3.86 8.69
CA PHE A 298 11.69 -4.51 7.44
C PHE A 298 13.05 -5.22 7.58
N ARG A 299 13.09 -6.49 7.18
CA ARG A 299 14.33 -7.25 7.02
C ARG A 299 14.55 -7.52 5.54
N GLY A 300 15.58 -6.88 4.98
CA GLY A 300 15.98 -7.05 3.58
C GLY A 300 16.51 -8.46 3.26
N ALA A 301 16.57 -8.75 1.96
CA ALA A 301 17.06 -10.03 1.45
C ALA A 301 18.41 -10.43 2.06
N ARG A 302 18.64 -11.73 2.16
CA ARG A 302 19.85 -12.28 2.80
C ARG A 302 21.13 -11.93 2.06
N GLU A 303 21.04 -11.67 0.78
CA GLU A 303 22.13 -11.20 -0.09
C GLU A 303 22.52 -9.74 0.18
N TRP A 304 21.58 -8.95 0.71
CA TRP A 304 21.77 -7.51 0.94
C TRP A 304 22.65 -7.22 2.14
N LYS A 305 23.95 -7.28 1.91
CA LYS A 305 24.97 -7.13 2.94
C LYS A 305 26.15 -6.30 2.45
N GLY A 306 26.71 -5.49 3.34
CA GLY A 306 27.94 -4.75 3.08
C GLY A 306 27.83 -3.80 1.88
N GLU A 307 28.82 -3.86 0.99
CA GLU A 307 28.90 -3.02 -0.22
C GLU A 307 27.84 -3.36 -1.29
N ASP A 308 27.24 -4.55 -1.20
CA ASP A 308 26.13 -4.98 -2.06
C ASP A 308 24.77 -4.53 -1.56
N SER A 309 24.74 -3.61 -0.60
CA SER A 309 23.51 -3.02 -0.08
C SER A 309 23.70 -1.56 0.34
N ALA A 310 22.61 -0.78 0.31
CA ALA A 310 22.64 0.64 0.59
C ALA A 310 21.34 1.11 1.25
N TYR A 311 21.44 2.19 1.99
CA TYR A 311 20.32 3.05 2.39
C TYR A 311 20.49 4.42 1.75
N LEU A 312 19.36 5.04 1.41
CA LEU A 312 19.29 6.44 1.04
C LEU A 312 18.03 7.04 1.64
N THR A 313 18.17 8.15 2.37
CA THR A 313 17.02 8.85 2.97
C THR A 313 16.64 10.09 2.18
N SER A 314 15.44 10.62 2.42
CA SER A 314 15.00 11.92 1.86
C SER A 314 15.91 13.09 2.22
N GLU A 315 16.77 12.93 3.24
CA GLU A 315 17.73 13.93 3.69
C GLU A 315 19.14 13.67 3.13
N GLY A 316 19.27 12.76 2.13
CA GLY A 316 20.53 12.39 1.52
C GLY A 316 21.47 11.57 2.41
N LYS A 317 20.97 11.06 3.55
CA LYS A 317 21.77 10.23 4.47
C LYS A 317 21.82 8.78 4.01
N THR A 318 22.90 8.11 4.40
CA THR A 318 23.24 6.75 4.01
C THR A 318 23.42 5.83 5.22
N ARG A 319 23.98 4.64 5.00
CA ARG A 319 24.35 3.71 6.09
C ARG A 319 25.22 4.38 7.15
N ALA A 320 26.11 5.26 6.75
CA ALA A 320 27.11 5.85 7.64
C ALA A 320 26.49 6.84 8.65
N ASP A 321 25.42 7.54 8.29
CA ASP A 321 24.91 8.69 9.05
C ASP A 321 23.37 8.76 9.15
N GLY A 322 22.65 7.77 8.61
CA GLY A 322 21.18 7.73 8.63
C GLY A 322 20.57 7.14 9.90
N HIS A 323 21.35 6.38 10.70
CA HIS A 323 20.85 5.78 11.94
C HIS A 323 20.43 6.82 12.96
N ALA A 324 19.30 6.57 13.66
CA ALA A 324 18.70 7.45 14.66
C ALA A 324 18.44 8.89 14.15
N THR A 325 18.19 9.05 12.86
CA THR A 325 17.77 10.30 12.25
C THR A 325 16.33 10.19 11.74
N ARG A 326 15.76 11.30 11.30
CA ARG A 326 14.38 11.37 10.79
C ARG A 326 14.41 11.65 9.31
N ALA A 327 13.52 11.00 8.56
CA ALA A 327 13.33 11.26 7.14
C ALA A 327 11.89 10.91 6.71
N ARG A 328 11.43 11.56 5.65
CA ARG A 328 10.09 11.33 5.08
C ARG A 328 10.00 9.99 4.37
N TRP A 329 11.12 9.54 3.82
CA TRP A 329 11.27 8.23 3.19
C TRP A 329 12.69 7.70 3.35
N CYS A 330 12.80 6.39 3.28
CA CYS A 330 14.08 5.68 3.25
C CYS A 330 14.04 4.58 2.21
N ASP A 331 14.98 4.63 1.29
CA ASP A 331 15.26 3.57 0.35
C ASP A 331 16.16 2.52 0.99
N ASN A 332 15.84 1.26 0.75
CA ASN A 332 16.54 0.08 1.22
C ASN A 332 16.80 -0.81 0.01
N ALA A 333 18.02 -0.86 -0.47
CA ALA A 333 18.36 -1.51 -1.70
C ALA A 333 19.58 -2.43 -1.57
N GLY A 334 19.66 -3.40 -2.45
CA GLY A 334 20.82 -4.27 -2.55
C GLY A 334 20.85 -5.01 -3.87
N LYS A 335 21.92 -5.78 -4.07
CA LYS A 335 22.08 -6.60 -5.26
C LYS A 335 21.53 -8.00 -5.07
N ILE A 336 20.79 -8.46 -6.08
CA ILE A 336 20.44 -9.86 -6.28
C ILE A 336 20.88 -10.19 -7.70
N ASP A 337 21.64 -11.26 -7.89
CA ASP A 337 22.23 -11.64 -9.20
C ASP A 337 23.01 -10.51 -9.88
N ASN A 338 23.75 -9.69 -9.09
CA ASN A 338 24.51 -8.51 -9.50
C ASN A 338 23.68 -7.30 -10.00
N GLU A 339 22.37 -7.35 -9.92
CA GLU A 339 21.49 -6.21 -10.26
C GLU A 339 20.94 -5.57 -9.00
N TRP A 340 20.84 -4.23 -8.99
CA TRP A 340 20.25 -3.50 -7.89
C TRP A 340 18.73 -3.60 -7.95
N GLU A 341 18.14 -3.86 -6.78
CA GLU A 341 16.71 -3.86 -6.53
C GLU A 341 16.47 -3.27 -5.15
N GLY A 342 15.28 -2.71 -4.91
CA GLY A 342 15.05 -2.05 -3.64
C GLY A 342 13.58 -1.84 -3.28
N VAL A 343 13.39 -1.36 -2.07
CA VAL A 343 12.10 -0.89 -1.58
C VAL A 343 12.26 0.41 -0.81
N THR A 344 11.58 1.45 -1.27
CA THR A 344 11.50 2.73 -0.57
C THR A 344 10.25 2.77 0.28
N PHE A 345 10.41 3.00 1.58
CA PHE A 345 9.30 3.18 2.50
C PHE A 345 9.06 4.66 2.78
N TYR A 346 7.82 5.10 2.60
CA TYR A 346 7.37 6.49 2.79
C TYR A 346 6.50 6.57 4.03
N SER A 347 6.81 7.50 4.94
CA SER A 347 6.02 7.81 6.12
C SER A 347 4.99 8.89 5.81
N HIS A 348 3.74 8.69 6.23
CA HIS A 348 2.67 9.67 6.02
C HIS A 348 2.75 10.82 7.02
N PRO A 349 2.46 12.08 6.64
CA PRO A 349 2.50 13.23 7.55
C PRO A 349 1.61 13.13 8.80
N GLU A 350 0.56 12.31 8.74
CA GLU A 350 -0.34 12.08 9.88
C GLU A 350 0.13 10.99 10.86
N ASN A 351 1.26 10.33 10.58
CA ASN A 351 1.79 9.35 11.52
C ASN A 351 2.28 10.03 12.80
N PHE A 352 2.09 9.33 13.92
CA PHE A 352 2.62 9.78 15.19
C PHE A 352 4.14 9.99 15.12
N GLY A 353 4.57 11.21 15.43
CA GLY A 353 5.99 11.57 15.41
C GLY A 353 6.60 11.78 14.03
N HIS A 354 5.79 11.97 12.97
CA HIS A 354 6.29 12.20 11.61
C HIS A 354 7.20 13.46 11.52
N PRO A 355 8.31 13.42 10.74
CA PRO A 355 8.97 12.21 10.24
C PRO A 355 9.46 11.35 11.40
N GLU A 356 9.12 10.07 11.40
CA GLU A 356 9.51 9.17 12.48
C GLU A 356 11.02 8.98 12.53
N PRO A 357 11.61 8.82 13.73
CA PRO A 357 13.00 8.36 13.84
C PRO A 357 13.16 7.01 13.16
N MET A 358 14.32 6.78 12.57
CA MET A 358 14.62 5.53 11.88
C MET A 358 15.72 4.76 12.60
N ARG A 359 15.57 3.43 12.65
CA ARG A 359 16.65 2.54 12.97
C ARG A 359 17.18 1.90 11.69
N LEU A 360 18.41 2.20 11.37
CA LEU A 360 19.22 1.56 10.34
C LEU A 360 20.39 0.85 11.03
N TRP A 361 20.91 -0.21 10.44
CA TRP A 361 22.15 -0.80 10.91
C TRP A 361 23.35 -0.11 10.25
N PRO A 362 24.14 0.66 11.04
CA PRO A 362 25.17 1.53 10.51
C PRO A 362 26.49 0.82 10.19
N GLU A 363 26.70 -0.38 10.71
CA GLU A 363 27.95 -1.10 10.52
C GLU A 363 28.16 -1.46 9.04
N PRO A 364 29.35 -1.19 8.46
CA PRO A 364 29.58 -1.31 7.02
C PRO A 364 29.28 -2.70 6.44
N ASP A 365 29.57 -3.76 7.22
CA ASP A 365 29.42 -5.15 6.79
C ASP A 365 28.08 -5.79 7.18
N ASN A 366 27.12 -4.96 7.65
CA ASN A 366 25.87 -5.49 8.14
C ASN A 366 24.82 -5.67 7.02
N TYR A 367 23.78 -6.43 7.34
CA TYR A 367 22.61 -6.64 6.49
C TYR A 367 21.73 -5.40 6.45
N ILE A 368 20.74 -5.39 5.55
CA ILE A 368 19.67 -4.39 5.58
C ILE A 368 18.64 -4.78 6.63
N PHE A 369 18.49 -3.91 7.62
CA PHE A 369 17.39 -3.86 8.57
C PHE A 369 16.93 -2.41 8.70
N PHE A 370 15.64 -2.19 8.51
CA PHE A 370 15.03 -0.89 8.58
C PHE A 370 13.85 -0.91 9.55
N ASN A 371 13.65 0.20 10.28
CA ASN A 371 12.50 0.37 11.15
C ASN A 371 12.14 1.85 11.26
N PHE A 372 10.88 2.22 10.98
CA PHE A 372 10.32 3.47 11.48
C PHE A 372 9.99 3.26 12.96
N CYS A 373 10.63 4.04 13.82
CA CYS A 373 10.69 3.77 15.25
C CYS A 373 10.21 4.96 16.10
N PRO A 374 8.89 5.18 16.23
CA PRO A 374 8.37 6.23 17.08
C PRO A 374 8.72 6.05 18.57
N SER A 375 9.08 4.83 19.02
CA SER A 375 9.55 4.56 20.38
C SER A 375 10.84 5.31 20.76
N GLN A 376 11.60 5.86 19.80
CA GLN A 376 12.76 6.73 20.09
C GLN A 376 12.37 8.15 20.55
N LEU A 377 11.07 8.49 20.51
CA LEU A 377 10.60 9.84 20.88
C LEU A 377 10.37 10.03 22.38
N GLY A 378 10.49 8.97 23.16
CA GLY A 378 10.17 8.92 24.57
C GLY A 378 9.02 7.96 24.88
N GLU A 379 8.65 7.89 26.15
CA GLU A 379 7.51 7.09 26.61
C GLU A 379 6.19 7.70 26.13
N TRP A 380 5.26 6.84 25.71
CA TRP A 380 3.88 7.21 25.34
C TRP A 380 2.92 6.06 25.61
N GLU A 381 1.63 6.33 25.62
CA GLU A 381 0.58 5.38 26.02
C GLU A 381 -0.36 5.06 24.86
N MET A 382 -0.78 3.80 24.80
CA MET A 382 -1.91 3.36 23.98
C MET A 382 -3.11 3.12 24.90
N ASP A 383 -3.95 4.16 25.01
CA ASP A 383 -5.13 4.12 25.89
C ASP A 383 -6.18 3.13 25.40
N PRO A 384 -6.94 2.49 26.32
CA PRO A 384 -8.05 1.62 25.97
C PRO A 384 -9.08 2.29 25.05
N GLY A 385 -9.38 1.62 23.93
CA GLY A 385 -10.39 2.07 22.97
C GLY A 385 -9.95 3.18 22.01
N VAL A 386 -8.73 3.70 22.12
CA VAL A 386 -8.18 4.73 21.22
C VAL A 386 -7.46 4.09 20.04
N ASP A 387 -7.73 4.58 18.83
CA ASP A 387 -7.07 4.11 17.62
C ASP A 387 -5.75 4.87 17.38
N HIS A 388 -4.67 4.12 17.20
CA HIS A 388 -3.39 4.61 16.74
C HIS A 388 -3.19 4.14 15.29
N VAL A 389 -3.10 5.09 14.36
CA VAL A 389 -3.05 4.79 12.93
C VAL A 389 -1.71 5.16 12.35
N PHE A 390 -1.06 4.17 11.73
CA PHE A 390 0.22 4.32 11.04
C PHE A 390 0.00 4.01 9.56
N ARG A 391 0.52 4.87 8.68
CA ARG A 391 0.35 4.79 7.23
C ARG A 391 1.71 4.84 6.56
N TYR A 392 1.95 3.89 5.67
CA TYR A 392 3.18 3.82 4.88
C TYR A 392 2.84 3.49 3.44
N ARG A 393 3.59 4.05 2.50
CA ARG A 393 3.59 3.64 1.10
C ARG A 393 4.91 2.94 0.81
N TRP A 394 4.89 1.91 -0.02
CA TRP A 394 6.07 1.20 -0.47
C TRP A 394 6.18 1.34 -1.99
N TYR A 395 7.35 1.70 -2.44
CA TYR A 395 7.75 1.69 -3.84
C TYR A 395 8.81 0.61 -3.99
N VAL A 396 8.40 -0.55 -4.52
CA VAL A 396 9.27 -1.69 -4.80
C VAL A 396 9.81 -1.51 -6.20
N HIS A 397 11.12 -1.48 -6.40
CA HIS A 397 11.69 -1.05 -7.66
C HIS A 397 12.93 -1.84 -8.07
N GLU A 398 13.15 -1.85 -9.37
CA GLU A 398 14.40 -2.27 -10.00
C GLU A 398 15.39 -1.10 -10.03
N GLY A 399 16.68 -1.45 -10.09
CA GLY A 399 17.74 -0.46 -10.10
C GLY A 399 17.91 0.28 -8.78
N LYS A 400 18.70 1.35 -8.80
CA LYS A 400 18.84 2.29 -7.68
C LYS A 400 17.77 3.36 -7.75
N ILE A 401 17.31 3.78 -6.57
CA ILE A 401 16.28 4.83 -6.48
C ILE A 401 16.74 6.13 -7.16
N VAL A 402 15.84 6.77 -7.90
CA VAL A 402 15.99 8.11 -8.44
C VAL A 402 15.31 9.08 -7.51
N VAL A 403 16.08 10.00 -6.91
CA VAL A 403 15.61 10.90 -5.83
C VAL A 403 14.40 11.72 -6.26
N GLU A 404 14.39 12.27 -7.48
CA GLU A 404 13.29 13.06 -8.02
C GLU A 404 12.01 12.23 -8.14
N GLY A 405 12.14 10.94 -8.50
CA GLY A 405 11.04 9.98 -8.54
C GLY A 405 10.50 9.67 -7.14
N ALA A 406 11.40 9.44 -6.18
CA ALA A 406 11.04 9.21 -4.79
C ALA A 406 10.30 10.42 -4.17
N GLU A 407 10.79 11.63 -4.40
CA GLU A 407 10.14 12.87 -3.94
C GLU A 407 8.75 13.05 -4.55
N ARG A 408 8.58 12.72 -5.83
CA ARG A 408 7.28 12.77 -6.50
C ARG A 408 6.30 11.77 -5.88
N ILE A 409 6.71 10.52 -5.66
CA ILE A 409 5.85 9.48 -5.04
C ILE A 409 5.47 9.89 -3.62
N TRP A 410 6.39 10.48 -2.85
CA TRP A 410 6.09 11.00 -1.52
C TRP A 410 5.06 12.13 -1.58
N ASN A 411 5.21 13.07 -2.52
CA ASN A 411 4.27 14.16 -2.71
C ASN A 411 2.87 13.66 -3.12
N ASP A 412 2.79 12.61 -3.96
CA ASP A 412 1.51 11.98 -4.33
C ASP A 412 0.83 11.32 -3.14
N TYR A 413 1.62 10.79 -2.20
CA TYR A 413 1.13 10.13 -1.00
C TYR A 413 0.76 11.10 0.12
N ALA A 414 1.64 12.04 0.41
CA ALA A 414 1.46 13.02 1.49
C ALA A 414 0.45 14.13 1.14
N TYR A 415 0.35 14.47 -0.15
CA TYR A 415 -0.48 15.55 -0.66
C TYR A 415 -1.22 15.06 -1.93
N PRO A 416 -2.15 14.11 -1.81
CA PRO A 416 -2.86 13.56 -2.96
C PRO A 416 -3.61 14.65 -3.73
N PRO A 417 -3.87 14.44 -5.05
CA PRO A 417 -4.73 15.31 -5.81
C PRO A 417 -6.09 15.47 -5.13
N GLN A 418 -6.64 16.67 -5.18
CA GLN A 418 -7.98 16.92 -4.67
C GLN A 418 -9.01 16.57 -5.75
N VAL A 419 -10.07 15.88 -5.35
CA VAL A 419 -11.17 15.54 -6.25
C VAL A 419 -12.44 16.24 -5.76
N GLN A 420 -12.94 17.15 -6.57
CA GLN A 420 -14.25 17.76 -6.39
C GLN A 420 -15.29 16.94 -7.16
N ILE A 421 -16.42 16.68 -6.56
CA ILE A 421 -17.52 15.94 -7.17
C ILE A 421 -18.77 16.81 -7.21
N GLU A 422 -19.36 16.96 -8.40
CA GLU A 422 -20.65 17.57 -8.63
C GLU A 422 -21.64 16.46 -9.03
N VAL A 423 -22.63 16.24 -8.19
CA VAL A 423 -23.69 15.25 -8.46
C VAL A 423 -24.74 15.89 -9.33
N ASN A 424 -25.05 15.28 -10.47
CA ASN A 424 -26.05 15.79 -11.39
C ASN A 424 -27.45 15.30 -10.97
N GLU A 425 -28.40 16.19 -10.91
CA GLU A 425 -29.82 15.86 -10.71
C GLU A 425 -30.31 15.06 -11.93
N SER A 426 -30.90 13.89 -11.70
CA SER A 426 -31.48 13.00 -12.72
C SER A 426 -32.86 13.48 -13.19
#